data_21cf9fc4566d58e4116b2494ee13429e
#
_entry.id   21cf9fc4566d58e4116b2494ee13429e
#
_cell.length_a   1.000
_cell.length_b   1.000
_cell.length_c   1.000
_cell.angle_alpha   90.00
_cell.angle_beta   90.00
_cell.angle_gamma   90.00
#
_symmetry.space_group_name_H-M   'P 1'
#
loop_
_entity.id
_entity.type
_entity.pdbx_description
1 polymer ?
#
loop_
_entity_poly.entity_id
_entity_poly.type
_entity_poly.pdbx_seq_one_letter_code
_entity_poly.pdbx_strand_id
1 'polypeptide(L)'
;KRRNNMGRSSKLYNSDLAPTPSSKKNWGWFEIFNVWANDVQSLFGYTLAASLFLASGLNGWAVFAALILAGFFIMWLVNLSGRPSVQHGIPYPVFARVSMGVFGANFPAMARGLVAMFWYGAQTYAASTAVALLITGVTGMEGEVMLLGMTGVMWVSFIFVSAFQVYLFWQGVDLIKKFLNFAGPAVYVVMIFLMIVIWVKAGGGLF
;
A
#
# COMPACT_ATOMS: atom_id res chain seq x y z
N LYS A 1 -6.37 18.73 38.91
CA LYS A 1 -7.03 19.70 37.96
C LYS A 1 -6.14 20.93 37.72
N ARG A 2 -4.86 20.79 37.30
CA ARG A 2 -4.00 21.95 36.94
C ARG A 2 -2.80 21.50 36.09
N ARG A 3 -3.02 20.82 34.95
CA ARG A 3 -1.92 20.44 34.03
C ARG A 3 -2.17 20.65 32.55
N ASN A 4 -3.17 21.44 32.14
CA ASN A 4 -3.53 21.55 30.74
C ASN A 4 -3.31 22.93 30.10
N ASN A 5 -2.52 23.83 30.70
CA ASN A 5 -2.25 25.13 30.08
C ASN A 5 -0.75 25.46 29.97
N MET A 6 0.10 24.49 29.67
CA MET A 6 1.44 24.84 29.22
C MET A 6 1.33 25.26 27.74
N GLY A 7 1.44 26.56 27.53
CA GLY A 7 1.61 27.34 26.32
C GLY A 7 1.58 26.62 24.98
N ARG A 8 0.40 26.25 24.50
CA ARG A 8 0.23 25.87 23.10
C ARG A 8 0.43 27.15 22.28
N SER A 9 1.62 27.38 21.76
CA SER A 9 1.82 28.38 20.72
C SER A 9 0.84 28.02 19.60
N SER A 10 -0.23 28.78 19.43
CA SER A 10 -1.31 28.51 18.47
C SER A 10 -0.81 28.34 17.03
N LYS A 11 0.35 28.90 16.72
CA LYS A 11 1.01 28.82 15.39
C LYS A 11 1.70 27.48 15.10
N LEU A 12 2.10 26.71 16.10
CA LEU A 12 2.83 25.45 15.94
C LEU A 12 2.01 24.21 16.34
N TYR A 13 0.81 24.41 16.84
CA TYR A 13 -0.07 23.32 17.23
C TYR A 13 -1.00 22.94 16.07
N ASN A 14 -0.95 21.65 15.71
CA ASN A 14 -1.91 21.03 14.78
C ASN A 14 -2.57 19.84 15.50
N SER A 15 -3.89 19.86 15.57
CA SER A 15 -4.68 18.78 16.19
C SER A 15 -4.48 17.42 15.51
N ASP A 16 -4.26 17.41 14.19
CA ASP A 16 -4.08 16.20 13.41
C ASP A 16 -2.73 15.50 13.67
N LEU A 17 -1.78 16.26 14.23
CA LEU A 17 -0.48 15.76 14.63
C LEU A 17 -0.42 15.42 16.14
N ALA A 18 -1.52 15.60 16.87
CA ALA A 18 -1.56 15.30 18.28
C ALA A 18 -1.48 13.78 18.53
N PRO A 19 -0.85 13.35 19.65
CA PRO A 19 -0.78 11.93 19.99
C PRO A 19 -2.18 11.31 20.09
N THR A 20 -2.34 10.14 19.49
CA THR A 20 -3.60 9.38 19.52
C THR A 20 -3.87 8.90 20.96
N PRO A 21 -5.02 9.23 21.56
CA PRO A 21 -5.40 8.76 22.87
C PRO A 21 -5.47 7.22 22.94
N SER A 22 -5.12 6.64 24.08
CA SER A 22 -5.15 5.17 24.25
C SER A 22 -6.54 4.57 24.00
N SER A 23 -7.61 5.31 24.28
CA SER A 23 -8.99 4.89 24.02
C SER A 23 -9.34 4.77 22.53
N LYS A 24 -8.56 5.39 21.64
CA LYS A 24 -8.73 5.31 20.18
C LYS A 24 -7.76 4.33 19.50
N LYS A 25 -6.87 3.69 20.27
CA LYS A 25 -5.96 2.68 19.75
C LYS A 25 -6.69 1.34 19.68
N ASN A 26 -7.33 1.07 18.54
CA ASN A 26 -8.18 -0.12 18.32
C ASN A 26 -7.65 -1.04 17.21
N TRP A 27 -6.40 -0.87 16.80
CA TRP A 27 -5.73 -1.73 15.82
C TRP A 27 -4.89 -2.78 16.54
N GLY A 28 -5.12 -4.06 16.21
CA GLY A 28 -4.36 -5.19 16.71
C GLY A 28 -3.38 -5.74 15.68
N TRP A 29 -2.83 -6.91 15.97
CA TRP A 29 -1.89 -7.59 15.07
C TRP A 29 -2.53 -7.94 13.72
N PHE A 30 -3.82 -8.29 13.71
CA PHE A 30 -4.54 -8.69 12.51
C PHE A 30 -4.72 -7.51 11.54
N GLU A 31 -5.07 -6.33 12.05
CA GLU A 31 -5.17 -5.12 11.21
C GLU A 31 -3.81 -4.72 10.64
N ILE A 32 -2.77 -4.77 11.45
CA ILE A 32 -1.41 -4.45 10.99
C ILE A 32 -0.94 -5.47 9.96
N PHE A 33 -1.21 -6.76 10.18
CA PHE A 33 -0.94 -7.80 9.19
C PHE A 33 -1.64 -7.51 7.86
N ASN A 34 -2.93 -7.17 7.88
CA ASN A 34 -3.68 -6.90 6.65
C ASN A 34 -3.22 -5.62 5.93
N VAL A 35 -2.79 -4.57 6.65
CA VAL A 35 -2.18 -3.40 6.02
C VAL A 35 -0.95 -3.80 5.21
N TRP A 36 -0.02 -4.54 5.83
CA TRP A 36 1.20 -4.99 5.17
C TRP A 36 0.92 -6.02 4.09
N ALA A 37 -0.02 -6.91 4.32
CA ALA A 37 -0.47 -7.89 3.33
C ALA A 37 -0.96 -7.22 2.05
N ASN A 38 -1.78 -6.18 2.16
CA ASN A 38 -2.25 -5.42 1.00
C ASN A 38 -1.15 -4.57 0.35
N ASP A 39 -0.22 -4.01 1.14
CA ASP A 39 0.87 -3.17 0.63
C ASP A 39 1.87 -3.98 -0.21
N VAL A 40 2.21 -5.19 0.25
CA VAL A 40 3.13 -6.10 -0.46
C VAL A 40 2.51 -6.69 -1.73
N GLN A 41 1.20 -6.91 -1.75
CA GLN A 41 0.46 -7.46 -2.89
C GLN A 41 0.22 -6.40 -3.96
N SER A 42 1.25 -6.03 -4.70
CA SER A 42 1.15 -5.03 -5.76
C SER A 42 1.55 -5.59 -7.12
N LEU A 43 0.88 -5.15 -8.19
CA LEU A 43 1.21 -5.55 -9.56
C LEU A 43 2.66 -5.17 -9.92
N PHE A 44 3.16 -4.06 -9.40
CA PHE A 44 4.56 -3.66 -9.59
C PHE A 44 5.54 -4.62 -8.91
N GLY A 45 5.22 -5.11 -7.71
CA GLY A 45 6.02 -6.11 -7.02
C GLY A 45 6.10 -7.43 -7.78
N TYR A 46 4.99 -7.88 -8.35
CA TYR A 46 4.96 -9.10 -9.17
C TYR A 46 5.75 -8.94 -10.46
N THR A 47 5.62 -7.82 -11.16
CA THR A 47 6.39 -7.56 -12.39
C THR A 47 7.87 -7.42 -12.09
N LEU A 48 8.26 -6.80 -10.98
CA LEU A 48 9.65 -6.74 -10.54
C LEU A 48 10.21 -8.15 -10.29
N ALA A 49 9.50 -8.97 -9.52
CA ALA A 49 9.90 -10.35 -9.25
C ALA A 49 10.08 -11.14 -10.55
N ALA A 50 9.11 -11.04 -11.49
CA ALA A 50 9.21 -11.68 -12.80
C ALA A 50 10.42 -11.17 -13.60
N SER A 51 10.75 -9.88 -13.54
CA SER A 51 11.91 -9.32 -14.25
C SER A 51 13.25 -9.86 -13.76
N LEU A 52 13.37 -10.24 -12.48
CA LEU A 52 14.58 -10.85 -11.95
C LEU A 52 14.87 -12.20 -12.59
N PHE A 53 13.86 -12.97 -12.94
CA PHE A 53 14.03 -14.21 -13.71
C PHE A 53 14.39 -13.93 -15.16
N LEU A 54 13.64 -13.04 -15.82
CA LEU A 54 13.73 -12.84 -17.27
C LEU A 54 14.96 -12.01 -17.67
N ALA A 55 15.25 -10.93 -16.95
CA ALA A 55 16.32 -9.99 -17.30
C ALA A 55 17.68 -10.38 -16.72
N SER A 56 17.70 -10.98 -15.52
CA SER A 56 18.96 -11.30 -14.81
C SER A 56 19.37 -12.77 -14.91
N GLY A 57 18.55 -13.62 -15.52
CA GLY A 57 18.85 -15.05 -15.66
C GLY A 57 19.04 -15.79 -14.34
N LEU A 58 18.52 -15.25 -13.24
CA LEU A 58 18.64 -15.87 -11.93
C LEU A 58 17.73 -17.11 -11.85
N ASN A 59 18.21 -18.15 -11.17
CA ASN A 59 17.37 -19.31 -10.94
C ASN A 59 16.30 -19.03 -9.86
N GLY A 60 15.23 -19.82 -9.86
CA GLY A 60 14.07 -19.62 -8.98
C GLY A 60 14.43 -19.63 -7.50
N TRP A 61 15.35 -20.50 -7.08
CA TRP A 61 15.78 -20.60 -5.70
C TRP A 61 16.54 -19.36 -5.23
N ALA A 62 17.39 -18.78 -6.09
CA ALA A 62 18.11 -17.56 -5.78
C ALA A 62 17.16 -16.37 -5.61
N VAL A 63 16.16 -16.21 -6.49
CA VAL A 63 15.13 -15.19 -6.38
C VAL A 63 14.29 -15.39 -5.13
N PHE A 64 13.87 -16.61 -4.84
CA PHE A 64 13.10 -16.94 -3.64
C PHE A 64 13.86 -16.61 -2.35
N ALA A 65 15.13 -17.02 -2.26
CA ALA A 65 15.98 -16.70 -1.12
C ALA A 65 16.19 -15.19 -0.96
N ALA A 66 16.40 -14.46 -2.05
CA ALA A 66 16.54 -13.01 -2.03
C ALA A 66 15.27 -12.30 -1.52
N LEU A 67 14.09 -12.75 -1.96
CA LEU A 67 12.81 -12.22 -1.49
C LEU A 67 12.58 -12.46 0.01
N ILE A 68 12.91 -13.67 0.51
CA ILE A 68 12.82 -13.97 1.95
C ILE A 68 13.76 -13.07 2.76
N LEU A 69 15.01 -12.95 2.33
CA LEU A 69 16.01 -12.10 3.00
C LEU A 69 15.57 -10.63 2.99
N ALA A 70 15.12 -10.13 1.85
CA ALA A 70 14.60 -8.76 1.73
C ALA A 70 13.41 -8.55 2.69
N GLY A 71 12.46 -9.47 2.72
CA GLY A 71 11.32 -9.43 3.64
C GLY A 71 11.75 -9.40 5.10
N PHE A 72 12.75 -10.20 5.48
CA PHE A 72 13.30 -10.20 6.83
C PHE A 72 13.92 -8.84 7.20
N PHE A 73 14.75 -8.27 6.33
CA PHE A 73 15.35 -6.95 6.57
C PHE A 73 14.31 -5.84 6.64
N ILE A 74 13.32 -5.85 5.75
CA ILE A 74 12.21 -4.88 5.77
C ILE A 74 11.45 -4.99 7.09
N MET A 75 11.08 -6.20 7.51
CA MET A 75 10.39 -6.43 8.78
C MET A 75 11.18 -5.85 9.95
N TRP A 76 12.47 -6.10 10.02
CA TRP A 76 13.33 -5.60 11.08
C TRP A 76 13.41 -4.08 11.11
N LEU A 77 13.70 -3.45 9.95
CA LEU A 77 13.80 -1.98 9.83
C LEU A 77 12.47 -1.27 10.11
N VAL A 78 11.36 -1.83 9.62
CA VAL A 78 10.03 -1.28 9.87
C VAL A 78 9.65 -1.37 11.35
N ASN A 79 9.97 -2.47 12.02
CA ASN A 79 9.74 -2.57 13.47
C ASN A 79 10.57 -1.56 14.25
N LEU A 80 11.82 -1.34 13.88
CA LEU A 80 12.67 -0.33 14.52
C LEU A 80 12.11 1.09 14.35
N SER A 81 11.70 1.45 13.13
CA SER A 81 11.19 2.79 12.82
C SER A 81 9.76 3.02 13.30
N GLY A 82 8.92 1.99 13.29
CA GLY A 82 7.51 2.09 13.65
C GLY A 82 7.23 2.03 15.16
N ARG A 83 8.09 1.35 15.93
CA ARG A 83 7.88 1.13 17.35
C ARG A 83 7.64 2.41 18.18
N PRO A 84 8.42 3.50 18.02
CA PRO A 84 8.16 4.74 18.75
C PRO A 84 6.80 5.35 18.39
N SER A 85 6.41 5.31 17.13
CA SER A 85 5.12 5.83 16.66
C SER A 85 3.95 5.08 17.27
N VAL A 86 4.02 3.75 17.35
CA VAL A 86 2.99 2.90 17.96
C VAL A 86 2.91 3.13 19.47
N GLN A 87 4.06 3.18 20.15
CA GLN A 87 4.11 3.37 21.61
C GLN A 87 3.52 4.71 22.03
N HIS A 88 3.91 5.78 21.36
CA HIS A 88 3.51 7.14 21.71
C HIS A 88 2.25 7.63 20.98
N GLY A 89 1.76 6.87 19.99
CA GLY A 89 0.59 7.25 19.18
C GLY A 89 0.84 8.49 18.33
N ILE A 90 2.07 8.68 17.83
CA ILE A 90 2.49 9.86 17.08
C ILE A 90 2.67 9.54 15.60
N PRO A 91 2.27 10.44 14.68
CA PRO A 91 2.51 10.25 13.26
C PRO A 91 3.98 10.52 12.88
N TYR A 92 4.38 10.03 11.71
CA TYR A 92 5.74 10.16 11.20
C TYR A 92 6.32 11.60 11.24
N PRO A 93 5.59 12.67 10.85
CA PRO A 93 6.13 14.03 10.91
C PRO A 93 6.52 14.47 12.32
N VAL A 94 5.82 13.96 13.35
CA VAL A 94 6.15 14.25 14.76
C VAL A 94 7.37 13.46 15.21
N PHE A 95 7.46 12.20 14.80
CA PHE A 95 8.63 11.36 15.08
C PHE A 95 9.90 11.94 14.44
N ALA A 96 9.83 12.40 13.19
CA ALA A 96 10.97 13.01 12.49
C ALA A 96 11.52 14.27 13.18
N ARG A 97 10.74 14.96 14.03
CA ARG A 97 11.18 16.13 14.79
C ARG A 97 12.28 15.79 15.81
N VAL A 98 12.38 14.54 16.23
CA VAL A 98 13.42 14.11 17.19
C VAL A 98 14.81 14.27 16.60
N SER A 99 14.97 13.97 15.30
CA SER A 99 16.28 14.06 14.62
C SER A 99 16.48 15.36 13.87
N MET A 100 15.40 15.95 13.31
CA MET A 100 15.49 17.08 12.38
C MET A 100 14.94 18.41 12.92
N GLY A 101 14.42 18.40 14.15
CA GLY A 101 13.74 19.56 14.73
C GLY A 101 12.38 19.82 14.09
N VAL A 102 11.67 20.85 14.60
CA VAL A 102 10.29 21.16 14.20
C VAL A 102 10.19 21.57 12.72
N PHE A 103 11.11 22.38 12.24
CA PHE A 103 11.09 22.88 10.86
C PHE A 103 11.72 21.88 9.88
N GLY A 104 12.84 21.23 10.28
CA GLY A 104 13.52 20.26 9.44
C GLY A 104 12.67 19.02 9.12
N ALA A 105 11.79 18.61 10.02
CA ALA A 105 10.88 17.50 9.82
C ALA A 105 9.86 17.70 8.69
N ASN A 106 9.63 18.94 8.26
CA ASN A 106 8.75 19.23 7.13
C ASN A 106 9.31 18.71 5.81
N PHE A 107 10.63 18.75 5.64
CA PHE A 107 11.26 18.27 4.40
C PHE A 107 10.98 16.79 4.12
N PRO A 108 11.30 15.83 5.01
CA PRO A 108 10.98 14.41 4.77
C PRO A 108 9.48 14.15 4.76
N ALA A 109 8.66 14.93 5.49
CA ALA A 109 7.22 14.79 5.43
C ALA A 109 6.66 15.17 4.05
N MET A 110 7.14 16.26 3.45
CA MET A 110 6.76 16.67 2.09
C MET A 110 7.26 15.68 1.04
N ALA A 111 8.52 15.24 1.13
CA ALA A 111 9.08 14.25 0.21
C ALA A 111 8.25 12.95 0.25
N ARG A 112 7.89 12.48 1.44
CA ARG A 112 7.01 11.31 1.59
C ARG A 112 5.63 11.54 0.97
N GLY A 113 5.06 12.74 1.12
CA GLY A 113 3.78 13.10 0.49
C GLY A 113 3.85 13.04 -1.04
N LEU A 114 4.90 13.58 -1.64
CA LEU A 114 5.12 13.52 -3.09
C LEU A 114 5.27 12.08 -3.60
N VAL A 115 6.05 11.27 -2.90
CA VAL A 115 6.21 9.84 -3.23
C VAL A 115 4.87 9.11 -3.11
N ALA A 116 4.08 9.40 -2.07
CA ALA A 116 2.75 8.79 -1.90
C ALA A 116 1.79 9.17 -3.03
N MET A 117 1.81 10.42 -3.49
CA MET A 117 0.98 10.86 -4.64
C MET A 117 1.38 10.13 -5.92
N PHE A 118 2.69 9.98 -6.18
CA PHE A 118 3.17 9.23 -7.33
C PHE A 118 2.70 7.76 -7.29
N TRP A 119 2.90 7.09 -6.16
CA TRP A 119 2.46 5.70 -5.99
C TRP A 119 0.96 5.54 -6.07
N TYR A 120 0.19 6.47 -5.52
CA TYR A 120 -1.26 6.48 -5.64
C TYR A 120 -1.70 6.50 -7.11
N GLY A 121 -1.14 7.40 -7.91
CA GLY A 121 -1.43 7.48 -9.34
C GLY A 121 -1.05 6.20 -10.09
N ALA A 122 0.16 5.69 -9.87
CA ALA A 122 0.65 4.48 -10.51
C ALA A 122 -0.20 3.24 -10.15
N GLN A 123 -0.54 3.05 -8.88
CA GLN A 123 -1.37 1.93 -8.44
C GLN A 123 -2.82 2.05 -8.93
N THR A 124 -3.37 3.27 -8.98
CA THR A 124 -4.71 3.51 -9.54
C THR A 124 -4.76 3.15 -11.02
N TYR A 125 -3.74 3.54 -11.78
CA TYR A 125 -3.61 3.16 -13.19
C TYR A 125 -3.54 1.62 -13.36
N ALA A 126 -2.68 0.95 -12.58
CA ALA A 126 -2.55 -0.50 -12.63
C ALA A 126 -3.85 -1.23 -12.25
N ALA A 127 -4.55 -0.75 -11.22
CA ALA A 127 -5.86 -1.30 -10.83
C ALA A 127 -6.91 -1.08 -11.93
N SER A 128 -6.90 0.08 -12.56
CA SER A 128 -7.81 0.41 -13.67
C SER A 128 -7.56 -0.48 -14.89
N THR A 129 -6.31 -0.79 -15.19
CA THR A 129 -5.93 -1.74 -16.25
C THR A 129 -6.48 -3.14 -15.94
N ALA A 130 -6.35 -3.60 -14.70
CA ALA A 130 -6.89 -4.90 -14.30
C ALA A 130 -8.43 -4.96 -14.43
N VAL A 131 -9.13 -3.90 -14.02
CA VAL A 131 -10.59 -3.80 -14.17
C VAL A 131 -10.98 -3.75 -15.65
N ALA A 132 -10.25 -2.99 -16.48
CA ALA A 132 -10.49 -2.94 -17.92
C ALA A 132 -10.33 -4.31 -18.59
N LEU A 133 -9.29 -5.06 -18.22
CA LEU A 133 -9.08 -6.43 -18.72
C LEU A 133 -10.22 -7.37 -18.32
N LEU A 134 -10.75 -7.25 -17.10
CA LEU A 134 -11.93 -8.02 -16.68
C LEU A 134 -13.16 -7.67 -17.51
N ILE A 135 -13.43 -6.38 -17.72
CA ILE A 135 -14.56 -5.92 -18.53
C ILE A 135 -14.42 -6.45 -19.95
N THR A 136 -13.26 -6.25 -20.59
CA THR A 136 -13.00 -6.73 -21.94
C THR A 136 -13.12 -8.26 -22.04
N GLY A 137 -12.59 -8.99 -21.05
CA GLY A 137 -12.66 -10.45 -21.01
C GLY A 137 -14.08 -11.01 -20.89
N VAL A 138 -14.99 -10.29 -20.21
CA VAL A 138 -16.40 -10.71 -20.05
C VAL A 138 -17.27 -10.23 -21.17
N THR A 139 -17.07 -9.02 -21.68
CA THR A 139 -17.97 -8.37 -22.65
C THR A 139 -17.49 -8.51 -24.09
N GLY A 140 -16.20 -8.83 -24.31
CA GLY A 140 -15.57 -8.82 -25.64
C GLY A 140 -15.43 -7.42 -26.25
N MET A 141 -15.67 -6.35 -25.47
CA MET A 141 -15.56 -4.97 -25.96
C MET A 141 -14.10 -4.54 -25.99
N GLU A 142 -13.53 -4.49 -27.18
CA GLU A 142 -12.25 -3.82 -27.46
C GLU A 142 -12.54 -2.37 -27.83
N GLY A 143 -12.18 -1.43 -26.95
CA GLY A 143 -12.36 -0.01 -27.24
C GLY A 143 -11.22 0.54 -28.10
N GLU A 144 -11.52 1.52 -28.94
CA GLU A 144 -10.49 2.28 -29.65
C GLU A 144 -9.62 3.09 -28.67
N VAL A 145 -8.35 3.28 -29.05
CA VAL A 145 -7.44 4.13 -28.27
C VAL A 145 -7.87 5.59 -28.40
N MET A 146 -8.15 6.20 -27.26
CA MET A 146 -8.59 7.58 -27.16
C MET A 146 -7.45 8.51 -26.64
N LEU A 147 -7.76 9.34 -25.69
CA LEU A 147 -6.83 10.29 -25.07
C LEU A 147 -5.76 9.55 -24.25
N LEU A 148 -4.52 10.06 -24.28
CA LEU A 148 -3.35 9.55 -23.52
C LEU A 148 -3.02 8.06 -23.75
N GLY A 149 -3.40 7.50 -24.88
CA GLY A 149 -3.14 6.10 -25.21
C GLY A 149 -4.03 5.09 -24.44
N MET A 150 -5.09 5.56 -23.79
CA MET A 150 -6.05 4.73 -23.07
C MET A 150 -7.29 4.47 -23.93
N THR A 151 -7.82 3.25 -23.85
CA THR A 151 -9.11 2.92 -24.50
C THR A 151 -10.29 3.47 -23.73
N GLY A 152 -11.47 3.56 -24.36
CA GLY A 152 -12.69 4.00 -23.67
C GLY A 152 -13.02 3.12 -22.44
N VAL A 153 -12.84 1.81 -22.55
CA VAL A 153 -13.02 0.87 -21.42
C VAL A 153 -12.05 1.19 -20.28
N MET A 154 -10.82 1.53 -20.62
CA MET A 154 -9.80 1.87 -19.62
C MET A 154 -10.12 3.20 -18.91
N TRP A 155 -10.66 4.20 -19.62
CA TRP A 155 -11.12 5.45 -19.03
C TRP A 155 -12.30 5.23 -18.06
N VAL A 156 -13.29 4.45 -18.46
CA VAL A 156 -14.42 4.09 -17.58
C VAL A 156 -13.90 3.38 -16.32
N SER A 157 -13.00 2.41 -16.49
CA SER A 157 -12.37 1.69 -15.37
C SER A 157 -11.58 2.62 -14.45
N PHE A 158 -10.84 3.58 -15.01
CA PHE A 158 -10.07 4.54 -14.23
C PHE A 158 -10.97 5.47 -13.40
N ILE A 159 -12.05 5.96 -13.99
CA ILE A 159 -13.02 6.80 -13.29
C ILE A 159 -13.70 5.99 -12.18
N PHE A 160 -14.10 4.75 -12.47
CA PHE A 160 -14.72 3.88 -11.49
C PHE A 160 -13.80 3.59 -10.30
N VAL A 161 -12.56 3.18 -10.55
CA VAL A 161 -11.57 2.88 -9.50
C VAL A 161 -11.28 4.12 -8.67
N SER A 162 -11.08 5.27 -9.34
CA SER A 162 -10.82 6.55 -8.66
C SER A 162 -11.99 6.97 -7.76
N ALA A 163 -13.21 6.88 -8.28
CA ALA A 163 -14.42 7.21 -7.51
C ALA A 163 -14.58 6.27 -6.30
N PHE A 164 -14.33 4.98 -6.48
CA PHE A 164 -14.38 4.00 -5.40
C PHE A 164 -13.34 4.30 -4.31
N GLN A 165 -12.11 4.65 -4.69
CA GLN A 165 -11.06 5.04 -3.75
C GLN A 165 -11.43 6.31 -2.99
N VAL A 166 -11.92 7.35 -3.68
CA VAL A 166 -12.39 8.60 -3.05
C VAL A 166 -13.52 8.30 -2.07
N TYR A 167 -14.46 7.44 -2.43
CA TYR A 167 -15.53 7.02 -1.53
C TYR A 167 -14.99 6.36 -0.25
N LEU A 168 -14.03 5.43 -0.38
CA LEU A 168 -13.40 4.79 0.79
C LEU A 168 -12.71 5.81 1.70
N PHE A 169 -11.97 6.76 1.14
CA PHE A 169 -11.31 7.81 1.91
C PHE A 169 -12.31 8.76 2.58
N TRP A 170 -13.40 9.08 1.90
CA TRP A 170 -14.45 9.95 2.46
C TRP A 170 -15.12 9.34 3.69
N GLN A 171 -15.30 8.03 3.69
CA GLN A 171 -15.89 7.31 4.83
C GLN A 171 -14.94 7.17 6.02
N GLY A 172 -13.66 7.44 5.81
CA GLY A 172 -12.65 7.47 6.87
C GLY A 172 -12.02 6.13 7.23
N VAL A 173 -11.20 6.15 8.26
CA VAL A 173 -10.29 5.06 8.63
C VAL A 173 -11.01 3.75 8.99
N ASP A 174 -12.21 3.83 9.53
CA ASP A 174 -12.96 2.63 9.94
C ASP A 174 -13.44 1.78 8.75
N LEU A 175 -13.88 2.43 7.66
CA LEU A 175 -14.24 1.70 6.44
C LEU A 175 -12.99 1.16 5.74
N ILE A 176 -11.92 1.94 5.68
CA ILE A 176 -10.63 1.49 5.15
C ILE A 176 -10.16 0.25 5.91
N LYS A 177 -10.21 0.25 7.24
CA LYS A 177 -9.86 -0.90 8.08
C LYS A 177 -10.69 -2.15 7.72
N LYS A 178 -12.01 -2.01 7.60
CA LYS A 178 -12.89 -3.12 7.21
C LYS A 178 -12.55 -3.66 5.82
N PHE A 179 -12.31 -2.76 4.88
CA PHE A 179 -11.92 -3.13 3.51
C PHE A 179 -10.59 -3.89 3.49
N LEU A 180 -9.56 -3.42 4.20
CA LEU A 180 -8.26 -4.08 4.29
C LEU A 180 -8.35 -5.45 4.95
N ASN A 181 -9.17 -5.58 6.00
CA ASN A 181 -9.40 -6.85 6.69
C ASN A 181 -10.10 -7.90 5.82
N PHE A 182 -10.85 -7.47 4.82
CA PHE A 182 -11.43 -8.35 3.80
C PHE A 182 -10.46 -8.60 2.64
N ALA A 183 -9.91 -7.53 2.07
CA ALA A 183 -9.08 -7.59 0.86
C ALA A 183 -7.77 -8.36 1.09
N GLY A 184 -7.12 -8.20 2.26
CA GLY A 184 -5.89 -8.89 2.60
C GLY A 184 -6.00 -10.41 2.46
N PRO A 185 -6.85 -11.08 3.24
CA PRO A 185 -7.06 -12.53 3.12
C PRO A 185 -7.56 -12.95 1.74
N ALA A 186 -8.47 -12.17 1.11
CA ALA A 186 -9.03 -12.50 -0.20
C ALA A 186 -7.96 -12.56 -1.28
N VAL A 187 -7.01 -11.60 -1.30
CA VAL A 187 -5.91 -11.61 -2.27
C VAL A 187 -5.04 -12.86 -2.10
N TYR A 188 -4.70 -13.25 -0.87
CA TYR A 188 -3.92 -14.46 -0.64
C TYR A 188 -4.64 -15.73 -1.12
N VAL A 189 -5.95 -15.85 -0.87
CA VAL A 189 -6.73 -16.99 -1.36
C VAL A 189 -6.69 -17.06 -2.88
N VAL A 190 -6.90 -15.94 -3.56
CA VAL A 190 -6.85 -15.87 -5.04
C VAL A 190 -5.45 -16.20 -5.56
N MET A 191 -4.39 -15.69 -4.92
CA MET A 191 -3.01 -15.94 -5.35
C MET A 191 -2.59 -17.40 -5.13
N ILE A 192 -2.99 -18.01 -4.02
CA ILE A 192 -2.73 -19.45 -3.78
C ILE A 192 -3.47 -20.31 -4.82
N PHE A 193 -4.73 -19.98 -5.09
CA PHE A 193 -5.50 -20.68 -6.12
C PHE A 193 -4.83 -20.55 -7.50
N LEU A 194 -4.42 -19.34 -7.89
CA LEU A 194 -3.71 -19.09 -9.13
C LEU A 194 -2.39 -19.86 -9.20
N MET A 195 -1.61 -19.88 -8.12
CA MET A 195 -0.38 -20.67 -8.01
C MET A 195 -0.64 -22.16 -8.25
N ILE A 196 -1.68 -22.72 -7.63
CA ILE A 196 -2.04 -24.13 -7.82
C ILE A 196 -2.42 -24.41 -9.27
N VAL A 197 -3.24 -23.55 -9.89
CA VAL A 197 -3.66 -23.68 -11.30
C VAL A 197 -2.46 -23.64 -12.24
N ILE A 198 -1.54 -22.70 -12.04
CA ILE A 198 -0.32 -22.59 -12.84
C ILE A 198 0.55 -23.82 -12.65
N TRP A 199 0.74 -24.28 -11.39
CA TRP A 199 1.53 -25.47 -11.09
C TRP A 199 1.00 -26.72 -11.81
N VAL A 200 -0.31 -26.94 -11.70
CA VAL A 200 -0.95 -28.08 -12.37
C VAL A 200 -0.79 -28.02 -13.90
N LYS A 201 -0.93 -26.81 -14.49
CA LYS A 201 -0.77 -26.62 -15.95
C LYS A 201 0.68 -26.76 -16.43
N ALA A 202 1.64 -26.33 -15.65
CA ALA A 202 3.05 -26.37 -16.01
C ALA A 202 3.67 -27.77 -15.86
N GLY A 203 3.00 -28.71 -15.19
CA GLY A 203 3.55 -30.02 -14.90
C GLY A 203 4.84 -29.96 -14.08
N GLY A 204 5.74 -30.96 -14.21
CA GLY A 204 6.99 -30.98 -13.45
C GLY A 204 8.11 -30.06 -13.93
N GLY A 205 7.84 -29.15 -14.87
CA GLY A 205 8.85 -28.27 -15.48
C GLY A 205 9.05 -26.90 -14.81
N LEU A 206 8.55 -26.72 -13.60
CA LEU A 206 8.69 -25.44 -12.87
C LEU A 206 10.00 -25.29 -12.06
N PHE A 207 10.78 -26.37 -11.90
CA PHE A 207 12.03 -26.39 -11.14
C PHE A 207 13.15 -27.01 -11.95
#